data_b6b4da4c4d28fd79e2149b0f68128208
#
_entry.id   b6b4da4c4d28fd79e2149b0f68128208
#
_cell.length_a   1.000
_cell.length_b   1.000
_cell.length_c   1.000
_cell.angle_alpha   90.00
_cell.angle_beta   90.00
_cell.angle_gamma   90.00
#
_symmetry.space_group_name_H-M   'P 1'
#
loop_
_entity.id
_entity.type
_entity.pdbx_description
1 polymer ?
#
loop_
_entity_poly.entity_id
_entity_poly.type
_entity_poly.pdbx_seq_one_letter_code
_entity_poly.pdbx_strand_id
1 'polypeptide(L)'
;MRLLLMSDTHLPKRARRLPEELLARVAEADAVLHAGDWVDAATLDLLQERSRRLVAVYGNNDGPELRARLPEVARAELGGLRFGVVHETGPKQGRERRCTERFPELDVLVFGHSHIPWDSTAVRPGGGTLRLLNPGSPTDRRAQPRCTYLTAVAEGGELREVTLHRLPPRR
;
A
#
# COMPACT_ATOMS: atom_id res chain seq x y z
N MET A 1 -6.38 11.59 -10.34
CA MET A 1 -5.13 11.38 -9.56
C MET A 1 -4.58 10.00 -9.86
N ARG A 2 -3.34 9.93 -10.31
CA ARG A 2 -2.61 8.66 -10.51
C ARG A 2 -1.99 8.23 -9.19
N LEU A 3 -2.29 7.01 -8.78
CA LEU A 3 -1.85 6.44 -7.51
C LEU A 3 -0.88 5.29 -7.75
N LEU A 4 0.12 5.17 -6.89
CA LEU A 4 1.00 4.02 -6.80
C LEU A 4 0.93 3.46 -5.38
N LEU A 5 0.67 2.17 -5.26
CA LEU A 5 0.56 1.46 -3.99
C LEU A 5 1.69 0.44 -3.87
N MET A 6 2.40 0.46 -2.75
CA MET A 6 3.43 -0.52 -2.41
C MET A 6 3.39 -0.86 -0.92
N SER A 7 4.05 -1.92 -0.53
CA SER A 7 4.19 -2.37 0.86
C SER A 7 5.37 -3.31 1.02
N ASP A 8 5.81 -3.51 2.25
CA ASP A 8 6.75 -4.58 2.60
C ASP A 8 8.07 -4.51 1.82
N THR A 9 8.66 -3.33 1.76
CA THR A 9 9.91 -3.09 1.02
C THR A 9 11.13 -3.74 1.68
N HIS A 10 11.14 -3.89 3.00
CA HIS A 10 12.15 -4.60 3.80
C HIS A 10 13.61 -4.30 3.38
N LEU A 11 13.92 -3.03 3.09
CA LEU A 11 15.28 -2.63 2.74
C LEU A 11 16.11 -2.34 4.00
N PRO A 12 17.39 -2.68 4.03
CA PRO A 12 18.17 -3.39 2.99
C PRO A 12 18.11 -4.92 3.11
N LYS A 13 17.30 -5.48 4.01
CA LYS A 13 17.33 -6.92 4.36
C LYS A 13 16.96 -7.85 3.20
N ARG A 14 15.98 -7.47 2.38
CA ARG A 14 15.46 -8.32 1.28
C ARG A 14 15.88 -7.84 -0.11
N ALA A 15 16.34 -6.59 -0.21
CA ALA A 15 16.91 -6.02 -1.41
C ALA A 15 17.88 -4.90 -1.03
N ARG A 16 18.82 -4.58 -1.90
CA ARG A 16 19.74 -3.47 -1.66
C ARG A 16 19.08 -2.10 -1.91
N ARG A 17 18.16 -2.04 -2.87
CA ARG A 17 17.47 -0.82 -3.29
C ARG A 17 16.15 -1.14 -3.97
N LEU A 18 15.29 -0.14 -4.09
CA LEU A 18 14.08 -0.23 -4.92
C LEU A 18 14.46 -0.35 -6.40
N PRO A 19 13.67 -1.10 -7.20
CA PRO A 19 13.85 -1.15 -8.65
C PRO A 19 13.76 0.24 -9.30
N GLU A 20 14.63 0.54 -10.26
CA GLU A 20 14.63 1.83 -10.97
C GLU A 20 13.30 2.11 -11.67
N GLU A 21 12.68 1.08 -12.28
CA GLU A 21 11.38 1.24 -12.93
C GLU A 21 10.29 1.64 -11.92
N LEU A 22 10.36 1.13 -10.67
CA LEU A 22 9.42 1.52 -9.62
C LEU A 22 9.66 2.98 -9.19
N LEU A 23 10.90 3.40 -9.05
CA LEU A 23 11.23 4.80 -8.73
C LEU A 23 10.78 5.77 -9.81
N ALA A 24 10.87 5.39 -11.09
CA ALA A 24 10.31 6.18 -12.17
C ALA A 24 8.78 6.34 -12.04
N ARG A 25 8.08 5.27 -11.70
CA ARG A 25 6.63 5.30 -11.45
C ARG A 25 6.26 6.12 -10.21
N VAL A 26 7.07 6.09 -9.16
CA VAL A 26 6.91 6.94 -7.97
C VAL A 26 6.92 8.43 -8.37
N ALA A 27 7.87 8.83 -9.20
CA ALA A 27 7.99 10.22 -9.66
C ALA A 27 6.81 10.68 -10.55
N GLU A 28 6.19 9.75 -11.29
CA GLU A 28 5.03 10.02 -12.16
C GLU A 28 3.69 10.06 -11.39
N ALA A 29 3.61 9.40 -10.24
CA ALA A 29 2.38 9.32 -9.46
C ALA A 29 2.03 10.65 -8.78
N ASP A 30 0.73 10.95 -8.68
CA ASP A 30 0.25 12.11 -7.93
C ASP A 30 0.27 11.85 -6.42
N ALA A 31 0.08 10.58 -6.02
CA ALA A 31 0.27 10.12 -4.66
C ALA A 31 0.81 8.69 -4.62
N VAL A 32 1.66 8.43 -3.64
CA VAL A 32 2.21 7.11 -3.32
C VAL A 32 1.66 6.68 -1.95
N LEU A 33 1.16 5.45 -1.87
CA LEU A 33 0.68 4.85 -0.63
C LEU A 33 1.60 3.68 -0.26
N HIS A 34 2.11 3.68 0.97
CA HIS A 34 3.00 2.62 1.47
C HIS A 34 2.46 2.02 2.77
N ALA A 35 2.14 0.73 2.74
CA ALA A 35 1.45 0.04 3.82
C ALA A 35 2.39 -0.61 4.86
N GLY A 36 3.59 -0.05 5.07
CA GLY A 36 4.47 -0.43 6.17
C GLY A 36 5.50 -1.52 5.84
N ASP A 37 6.28 -1.89 6.85
CA ASP A 37 7.44 -2.77 6.77
C ASP A 37 8.55 -2.22 5.84
N TRP A 38 9.05 -1.07 6.22
CA TRP A 38 10.17 -0.37 5.60
C TRP A 38 11.51 -1.00 5.97
N VAL A 39 11.68 -1.21 7.27
CA VAL A 39 12.87 -1.66 8.00
C VAL A 39 13.87 -0.52 8.24
N ASP A 40 14.23 0.27 7.23
CA ASP A 40 15.12 1.43 7.41
C ASP A 40 14.43 2.77 7.12
N ALA A 41 14.93 3.82 7.76
CA ALA A 41 14.44 5.18 7.56
C ALA A 41 14.92 5.78 6.22
N ALA A 42 16.01 5.28 5.65
CA ALA A 42 16.54 5.78 4.37
C ALA A 42 15.56 5.55 3.21
N THR A 43 14.82 4.44 3.23
CA THR A 43 13.77 4.18 2.24
C THR A 43 12.61 5.16 2.39
N LEU A 44 12.21 5.50 3.62
CA LEU A 44 11.20 6.53 3.87
C LEU A 44 11.67 7.88 3.35
N ASP A 45 12.91 8.29 3.67
CA ASP A 45 13.49 9.56 3.20
C ASP A 45 13.50 9.63 1.67
N LEU A 46 13.92 8.56 1.00
CA LEU A 46 13.93 8.46 -0.46
C LEU A 46 12.53 8.65 -1.06
N LEU A 47 11.52 7.97 -0.51
CA LEU A 47 10.15 8.09 -1.02
C LEU A 47 9.52 9.44 -0.69
N GLN A 48 9.84 10.05 0.45
CA GLN A 48 9.42 11.41 0.76
C GLN A 48 10.01 12.42 -0.23
N GLU A 49 11.27 12.26 -0.61
CA GLU A 49 11.93 13.14 -1.59
C GLU A 49 11.37 12.96 -3.02
N ARG A 50 11.10 11.71 -3.41
CA ARG A 50 10.71 11.37 -4.79
C ARG A 50 9.22 11.48 -5.06
N SER A 51 8.37 11.38 -4.04
CA SER A 51 6.90 11.42 -4.19
C SER A 51 6.38 12.85 -4.15
N ARG A 52 5.40 13.16 -4.95
CA ARG A 52 4.64 14.43 -4.83
C ARG A 52 3.82 14.46 -3.55
N ARG A 53 3.25 13.33 -3.17
CA ARG A 53 2.52 13.10 -1.92
C ARG A 53 2.76 11.67 -1.46
N LEU A 54 3.15 11.48 -0.22
CA LEU A 54 3.31 10.16 0.40
C LEU A 54 2.29 9.98 1.52
N VAL A 55 1.50 8.90 1.45
CA VAL A 55 0.59 8.47 2.51
C VAL A 55 1.10 7.11 3.00
N ALA A 56 1.57 7.06 4.23
CA ALA A 56 2.31 5.90 4.70
C ALA A 56 2.08 5.58 6.18
N VAL A 57 2.27 4.31 6.53
CA VAL A 57 2.19 3.79 7.89
C VAL A 57 3.45 2.99 8.23
N TYR A 58 3.69 2.71 9.51
CA TYR A 58 4.67 1.72 9.92
C TYR A 58 4.07 0.31 9.89
N GLY A 59 4.94 -0.70 9.80
CA GLY A 59 4.60 -2.11 9.93
C GLY A 59 5.20 -2.76 11.18
N ASN A 60 4.95 -4.05 11.37
CA ASN A 60 5.40 -4.78 12.55
C ASN A 60 6.93 -4.96 12.61
N ASN A 61 7.64 -4.89 11.49
CA ASN A 61 9.10 -4.96 11.43
C ASN A 61 9.78 -3.58 11.57
N ASP A 62 9.02 -2.51 11.71
CA ASP A 62 9.57 -1.16 11.79
C ASP A 62 9.89 -0.78 13.24
N GLY A 63 11.10 -0.24 13.41
CA GLY A 63 11.64 0.14 14.71
C GLY A 63 11.17 1.51 15.21
N PRO A 64 11.72 1.97 16.37
CA PRO A 64 11.27 3.20 17.06
C PRO A 64 11.36 4.46 16.20
N GLU A 65 12.38 4.61 15.36
CA GLU A 65 12.56 5.78 14.50
C GLU A 65 11.41 5.90 13.49
N LEU A 66 11.06 4.82 12.79
CA LEU A 66 9.95 4.79 11.84
C LEU A 66 8.60 4.96 12.52
N ARG A 67 8.40 4.34 13.67
CA ARG A 67 7.17 4.48 14.47
C ARG A 67 6.97 5.89 15.02
N ALA A 68 8.04 6.64 15.28
CA ALA A 68 7.96 8.04 15.67
C ALA A 68 7.57 8.97 14.51
N ARG A 69 7.86 8.57 13.27
CA ARG A 69 7.63 9.37 12.04
C ARG A 69 6.34 9.02 11.32
N LEU A 70 5.82 7.83 11.50
CA LEU A 70 4.67 7.28 10.78
C LEU A 70 3.58 6.83 11.75
N PRO A 71 2.30 7.01 11.39
CA PRO A 71 1.18 6.47 12.15
C PRO A 71 0.98 4.97 11.93
N GLU A 72 0.21 4.33 12.78
CA GLU A 72 -0.29 2.97 12.56
C GLU A 72 -1.37 2.92 11.48
N VAL A 73 -2.22 3.94 11.44
CA VAL A 73 -3.28 4.11 10.44
C VAL A 73 -3.18 5.51 9.84
N ALA A 74 -3.03 5.60 8.53
CA ALA A 74 -3.08 6.86 7.81
C ALA A 74 -4.40 7.00 7.05
N ARG A 75 -4.91 8.22 6.96
CA ARG A 75 -6.11 8.55 6.20
C ARG A 75 -5.83 9.70 5.25
N ALA A 76 -6.40 9.63 4.06
CA ALA A 76 -6.27 10.69 3.06
C ALA A 76 -7.49 10.70 2.14
N GLU A 77 -7.88 11.88 1.70
CA GLU A 77 -8.82 12.04 0.59
C GLU A 77 -8.04 12.20 -0.71
N LEU A 78 -8.30 11.31 -1.65
CA LEU A 78 -7.63 11.24 -2.95
C LEU A 78 -8.66 11.05 -4.05
N GLY A 79 -8.76 12.02 -4.97
CA GLY A 79 -9.68 11.96 -6.09
C GLY A 79 -11.17 11.84 -5.70
N GLY A 80 -11.57 12.37 -4.54
CA GLY A 80 -12.93 12.30 -4.03
C GLY A 80 -13.26 11.00 -3.28
N LEU A 81 -12.26 10.14 -3.01
CA LEU A 81 -12.37 8.91 -2.23
C LEU A 81 -11.62 9.02 -0.90
N ARG A 82 -12.18 8.41 0.15
CA ARG A 82 -11.58 8.33 1.48
C ARG A 82 -10.74 7.06 1.57
N PHE A 83 -9.44 7.24 1.52
CA PHE A 83 -8.44 6.17 1.65
C PHE A 83 -7.99 6.00 3.10
N GLY A 84 -7.82 4.74 3.50
CA GLY A 84 -7.06 4.35 4.66
C GLY A 84 -5.87 3.49 4.27
N VAL A 85 -4.79 3.60 5.03
CA VAL A 85 -3.63 2.72 4.92
C VAL A 85 -3.35 2.13 6.29
N VAL A 86 -3.17 0.81 6.34
CA VAL A 86 -2.83 0.06 7.55
C VAL A 86 -1.92 -1.09 7.15
N HIS A 87 -1.00 -1.49 8.03
CA HIS A 87 -0.10 -2.59 7.67
C HIS A 87 -0.81 -3.94 7.68
N GLU A 88 -1.60 -4.22 8.72
CA GLU A 88 -2.17 -5.55 8.96
C GLU A 88 -3.69 -5.51 9.14
N THR A 89 -4.37 -6.47 8.50
CA THR A 89 -5.83 -6.65 8.58
C THR A 89 -6.24 -7.97 9.25
N GLY A 90 -5.27 -8.71 9.79
CA GLY A 90 -5.49 -10.04 10.37
C GLY A 90 -5.68 -11.16 9.32
N PRO A 91 -6.20 -12.32 9.72
CA PRO A 91 -6.35 -13.48 8.84
C PRO A 91 -7.18 -13.20 7.59
N LYS A 92 -6.91 -13.96 6.52
CA LYS A 92 -7.68 -13.89 5.27
C LYS A 92 -9.18 -14.12 5.50
N GLN A 93 -9.51 -15.12 6.30
CA GLN A 93 -10.91 -15.44 6.63
C GLN A 93 -11.57 -14.32 7.43
N GLY A 94 -12.73 -13.85 6.96
CA GLY A 94 -13.50 -12.77 7.58
C GLY A 94 -12.88 -11.37 7.47
N ARG A 95 -11.89 -11.18 6.59
CA ARG A 95 -11.19 -9.90 6.38
C ARG A 95 -12.17 -8.79 6.01
N GLU A 96 -13.03 -9.03 5.03
CA GLU A 96 -13.98 -8.04 4.54
C GLU A 96 -14.87 -7.51 5.66
N ARG A 97 -15.45 -8.40 6.45
CA ARG A 97 -16.30 -8.00 7.59
C ARG A 97 -15.53 -7.21 8.63
N ARG A 98 -14.37 -7.70 9.08
CA ARG A 98 -13.55 -6.97 10.07
C ARG A 98 -13.15 -5.58 9.59
N CYS A 99 -12.77 -5.46 8.32
CA CYS A 99 -12.35 -4.18 7.77
C CYS A 99 -13.51 -3.20 7.61
N THR A 100 -14.69 -3.65 7.20
CA THR A 100 -15.88 -2.79 7.12
C THR A 100 -16.33 -2.31 8.50
N GLU A 101 -16.22 -3.14 9.53
CA GLU A 101 -16.54 -2.80 10.92
C GLU A 101 -15.51 -1.81 11.51
N ARG A 102 -14.21 -2.06 11.26
CA ARG A 102 -13.12 -1.22 11.78
C ARG A 102 -13.03 0.14 11.09
N PHE A 103 -13.37 0.21 9.81
CA PHE A 103 -13.22 1.40 8.96
C PHE A 103 -14.54 1.77 8.25
N PRO A 104 -15.60 2.11 9.00
CA PRO A 104 -16.92 2.38 8.40
C PRO A 104 -16.92 3.62 7.51
N GLU A 105 -15.95 4.54 7.70
CA GLU A 105 -15.84 5.80 6.97
C GLU A 105 -15.08 5.71 5.64
N LEU A 106 -14.32 4.63 5.41
CA LEU A 106 -13.43 4.54 4.24
C LEU A 106 -14.14 3.99 3.00
N ASP A 107 -13.67 4.44 1.85
CA ASP A 107 -14.04 3.90 0.53
C ASP A 107 -13.03 2.87 0.03
N VAL A 108 -11.73 3.08 0.35
CA VAL A 108 -10.62 2.19 -0.02
C VAL A 108 -9.70 1.97 1.16
N LEU A 109 -9.33 0.73 1.43
CA LEU A 109 -8.31 0.35 2.41
C LEU A 109 -7.14 -0.34 1.72
N VAL A 110 -5.94 0.22 1.90
CA VAL A 110 -4.68 -0.36 1.43
C VAL A 110 -3.96 -1.00 2.61
N PHE A 111 -3.51 -2.24 2.44
CA PHE A 111 -2.82 -3.00 3.49
C PHE A 111 -1.67 -3.83 2.92
N GLY A 112 -0.84 -4.40 3.78
CA GLY A 112 0.33 -5.18 3.44
C GLY A 112 0.47 -6.47 4.25
N HIS A 113 1.65 -6.67 4.82
CA HIS A 113 2.03 -7.74 5.74
C HIS A 113 2.17 -9.15 5.11
N SER A 114 1.18 -9.61 4.36
CA SER A 114 1.20 -10.96 3.78
C SER A 114 2.13 -11.11 2.57
N HIS A 115 2.52 -10.01 1.91
CA HIS A 115 3.17 -9.98 0.60
C HIS A 115 2.34 -10.60 -0.54
N ILE A 116 1.06 -10.88 -0.28
CA ILE A 116 0.14 -11.51 -1.24
C ILE A 116 -0.75 -10.43 -1.85
N PRO A 117 -0.68 -10.21 -3.16
CA PRO A 117 -1.60 -9.29 -3.82
C PRO A 117 -3.06 -9.63 -3.53
N TRP A 118 -3.85 -8.61 -3.24
CA TRP A 118 -5.26 -8.76 -2.91
C TRP A 118 -6.08 -7.63 -3.52
N ASP A 119 -7.23 -7.97 -4.05
CA ASP A 119 -8.22 -7.02 -4.55
C ASP A 119 -9.61 -7.59 -4.34
N SER A 120 -10.36 -7.01 -3.41
CA SER A 120 -11.74 -7.41 -3.14
C SER A 120 -12.61 -6.19 -2.79
N THR A 121 -13.91 -6.35 -2.95
CA THR A 121 -14.91 -5.35 -2.58
C THR A 121 -15.82 -5.95 -1.53
N ALA A 122 -15.83 -5.35 -0.35
CA ALA A 122 -16.73 -5.70 0.74
C ALA A 122 -18.00 -4.83 0.68
N VAL A 123 -19.16 -5.46 0.79
CA VAL A 123 -20.45 -4.77 0.87
C VAL A 123 -20.81 -4.54 2.35
N ARG A 124 -21.17 -3.31 2.72
CA ARG A 124 -21.57 -2.98 4.08
C ARG A 124 -23.05 -3.32 4.30
N PRO A 125 -23.43 -3.79 5.51
CA PRO A 125 -24.83 -4.09 5.83
C PRO A 125 -25.78 -2.88 5.66
N GLY A 126 -25.30 -1.66 5.92
CA GLY A 126 -26.05 -0.42 5.79
C GLY A 126 -25.98 0.25 4.41
N GLY A 127 -25.41 -0.44 3.41
CA GLY A 127 -25.15 0.12 2.07
C GLY A 127 -23.74 0.71 1.92
N GLY A 128 -23.32 0.85 0.68
CA GLY A 128 -21.95 1.24 0.32
C GLY A 128 -20.97 0.10 0.34
N THR A 129 -19.76 0.37 -0.11
CA THR A 129 -18.70 -0.62 -0.26
C THR A 129 -17.37 -0.15 0.32
N LEU A 130 -16.48 -1.11 0.62
CA LEU A 130 -15.08 -0.88 0.93
C LEU A 130 -14.24 -1.70 -0.03
N ARG A 131 -13.39 -1.05 -0.83
CA ARG A 131 -12.39 -1.73 -1.65
C ARG A 131 -11.17 -2.04 -0.81
N LEU A 132 -10.72 -3.29 -0.83
CA LEU A 132 -9.56 -3.80 -0.09
C LEU A 132 -8.45 -4.12 -1.07
N LEU A 133 -7.28 -3.46 -0.94
CA LEU A 133 -6.15 -3.61 -1.85
C LEU A 133 -4.87 -3.94 -1.08
N ASN A 134 -4.18 -5.00 -1.49
CA ASN A 134 -2.81 -5.28 -1.07
C ASN A 134 -1.92 -5.32 -2.33
N PRO A 135 -0.91 -4.46 -2.42
CA PRO A 135 -0.03 -4.41 -3.59
C PRO A 135 0.98 -5.56 -3.66
N GLY A 136 1.05 -6.41 -2.65
CA GLY A 136 2.17 -7.34 -2.48
C GLY A 136 3.45 -6.62 -2.08
N SER A 137 4.61 -7.15 -2.44
CA SER A 137 5.90 -6.54 -2.16
C SER A 137 6.72 -6.36 -3.44
N PRO A 138 7.32 -5.18 -3.67
CA PRO A 138 8.18 -4.96 -4.82
C PRO A 138 9.60 -5.51 -4.64
N THR A 139 9.93 -6.01 -3.46
CA THR A 139 11.28 -6.38 -3.05
C THR A 139 11.40 -7.77 -2.44
N ASP A 140 10.32 -8.28 -1.83
CA ASP A 140 10.30 -9.60 -1.18
C ASP A 140 9.03 -10.37 -1.57
N ARG A 141 9.11 -11.14 -2.64
CA ARG A 141 7.96 -11.90 -3.16
C ARG A 141 7.50 -13.05 -2.27
N ARG A 142 8.34 -13.51 -1.33
CA ARG A 142 8.12 -14.74 -0.55
C ARG A 142 7.74 -15.92 -1.46
N ALA A 143 6.58 -16.55 -1.25
CA ALA A 143 6.07 -17.65 -2.07
C ALA A 143 5.39 -17.21 -3.38
N GLN A 144 5.28 -15.90 -3.63
CA GLN A 144 4.66 -15.40 -4.86
C GLN A 144 5.58 -15.57 -6.07
N PRO A 145 5.05 -15.72 -7.30
CA PRO A 145 5.89 -15.92 -8.48
C PRO A 145 6.73 -14.69 -8.82
N ARG A 146 6.28 -13.50 -8.46
CA ARG A 146 6.93 -12.21 -8.77
C ARG A 146 6.80 -11.22 -7.62
N CYS A 147 7.73 -10.26 -7.57
CA CYS A 147 7.53 -9.02 -6.83
C CYS A 147 6.48 -8.15 -7.52
N THR A 148 5.68 -7.41 -6.77
CA THR A 148 4.53 -6.68 -7.29
C THR A 148 4.35 -5.31 -6.66
N TYR A 149 3.63 -4.44 -7.36
CA TYR A 149 3.03 -3.21 -6.87
C TYR A 149 1.72 -2.95 -7.61
N LEU A 150 0.89 -2.03 -7.12
CA LEU A 150 -0.36 -1.63 -7.77
C LEU A 150 -0.28 -0.19 -8.28
N THR A 151 -0.97 0.09 -9.37
CA THR A 151 -1.35 1.44 -9.78
C THR A 151 -2.86 1.55 -9.89
N ALA A 152 -3.39 2.75 -9.71
CA ALA A 152 -4.79 3.04 -9.87
C ALA A 152 -5.00 4.51 -10.25
N VAL A 153 -6.20 4.84 -10.69
CA VAL A 153 -6.65 6.22 -10.91
C VAL A 153 -7.84 6.50 -10.00
N ALA A 154 -7.73 7.53 -9.15
CA ALA A 154 -8.83 8.03 -8.34
C ALA A 154 -9.32 9.35 -8.91
N GLU A 155 -10.57 9.41 -9.35
CA GLU A 155 -11.15 10.59 -9.99
C GLU A 155 -12.66 10.62 -9.81
N GLY A 156 -13.19 11.78 -9.43
CA GLY A 156 -14.63 11.98 -9.32
C GLY A 156 -15.33 11.03 -8.33
N GLY A 157 -14.66 10.59 -7.28
CA GLY A 157 -15.18 9.65 -6.31
C GLY A 157 -15.21 8.20 -6.79
N GLU A 158 -14.49 7.88 -7.87
CA GLU A 158 -14.37 6.52 -8.39
C GLU A 158 -12.90 6.07 -8.45
N LEU A 159 -12.68 4.78 -8.17
CA LEU A 159 -11.39 4.13 -8.34
C LEU A 159 -11.41 3.32 -9.64
N ARG A 160 -10.52 3.68 -10.57
CA ARG A 160 -10.43 3.08 -11.90
C ARG A 160 -9.04 2.53 -12.17
N GLU A 161 -8.92 1.68 -13.18
CA GLU A 161 -7.64 1.19 -13.72
C GLU A 161 -6.73 0.57 -12.64
N VAL A 162 -7.32 -0.14 -11.68
CA VAL A 162 -6.55 -0.87 -10.66
C VAL A 162 -5.77 -1.98 -11.35
N THR A 163 -4.45 -1.83 -11.39
CA THR A 163 -3.56 -2.71 -12.16
C THR A 163 -2.46 -3.26 -11.29
N LEU A 164 -2.35 -4.59 -11.24
CA LEU A 164 -1.23 -5.29 -10.59
C LEU A 164 -0.06 -5.41 -11.56
N HIS A 165 1.06 -4.76 -11.22
CA HIS A 165 2.31 -4.84 -11.95
C HIS A 165 3.20 -5.92 -11.35
N ARG A 166 3.79 -6.74 -12.24
CA ARG A 166 4.74 -7.78 -11.88
C ARG A 166 6.13 -7.39 -12.34
N LEU A 167 7.02 -7.20 -11.40
CA LEU A 167 8.41 -6.86 -11.68
C LEU A 167 9.16 -8.05 -12.29
N PRO A 168 10.12 -7.82 -13.18
CA PRO A 168 10.96 -8.89 -13.71
C PRO A 168 11.72 -9.62 -12.59
N PRO A 169 12.16 -10.87 -12.81
CA PRO A 169 13.02 -11.56 -11.87
C PRO A 169 14.28 -10.74 -11.62
N ARG A 170 14.74 -10.70 -10.37
CA ARG A 170 16.08 -10.17 -10.10
C ARG A 170 17.11 -11.11 -10.69
N ARG A 171 18.05 -10.54 -11.42
CA ARG A 171 19.25 -11.24 -11.85
C ARG A 171 20.24 -11.38 -10.71
#